data_76bba0b7eebf87b35676fb2ce49a1643
#
_entry.id   76bba0b7eebf87b35676fb2ce49a1643
#
_cell.length_a   1.000
_cell.length_b   1.000
_cell.length_c   1.000
_cell.angle_alpha   90.00
_cell.angle_beta   90.00
_cell.angle_gamma   90.00
#
_symmetry.space_group_name_H-M   'P 1'
#
loop_
_entity.id
_entity.type
_entity.pdbx_description
1 polymer ?
#
loop_
_entity_poly.entity_id
_entity_poly.type
_entity_poly.pdbx_seq_one_letter_code
_entity_poly.pdbx_strand_id
1 'polypeptide(L)'
;MRFTKKPVTIEAWQNYTGDPKIDGRPGLASPAPAWLAGLVANSDGTIRIQTLEGAMLAGVGDWIIRGVKGELYPCKSDIFAATYEVAWTDSFDFGIALWMLIDGRRVRRAGWNGKGMFLFYIPTWTYTDGKQDNYPNEPIVALKTAGHRVMAWTPNMLDQLATDWELAE
;
A
#
# COMPACT_ATOMS: atom_id res chain seq x y z
N MET A 1 -26.63 -1.88 26.38
CA MET A 1 -25.97 -2.92 25.60
C MET A 1 -24.79 -2.32 24.87
N ARG A 2 -23.61 -3.01 24.77
CA ARG A 2 -22.45 -2.57 24.00
C ARG A 2 -22.23 -3.56 22.86
N PHE A 3 -21.88 -3.06 21.67
CA PHE A 3 -21.60 -3.90 20.51
C PHE A 3 -20.21 -3.54 19.95
N THR A 4 -19.50 -4.54 19.48
CA THR A 4 -18.25 -4.38 18.75
C THR A 4 -18.50 -4.74 17.29
N LYS A 5 -18.05 -3.88 16.35
CA LYS A 5 -18.14 -4.16 14.92
C LYS A 5 -17.27 -5.37 14.60
N LYS A 6 -17.81 -6.33 13.87
CA LYS A 6 -17.01 -7.45 13.35
C LYS A 6 -16.02 -6.94 12.31
N PRO A 7 -14.78 -7.46 12.26
CA PRO A 7 -13.83 -7.14 11.20
C PRO A 7 -14.44 -7.48 9.84
N VAL A 8 -14.42 -6.52 8.93
CA VAL A 8 -14.94 -6.67 7.56
C VAL A 8 -13.96 -6.01 6.62
N THR A 9 -13.55 -6.74 5.57
CA THR A 9 -12.77 -6.16 4.48
C THR A 9 -13.70 -5.41 3.54
N ILE A 10 -13.31 -4.20 3.16
CA ILE A 10 -14.03 -3.31 2.24
C ILE A 10 -13.08 -2.89 1.12
N GLU A 11 -13.63 -2.42 0.01
CA GLU A 11 -12.87 -1.72 -1.02
C GLU A 11 -13.03 -0.21 -0.79
N ALA A 12 -11.97 0.54 -0.96
CA ALA A 12 -12.02 1.99 -0.82
C ALA A 12 -11.14 2.67 -1.86
N TRP A 13 -11.54 3.86 -2.28
CA TRP A 13 -10.78 4.72 -3.18
C TRP A 13 -10.85 6.16 -2.68
N GLN A 14 -9.70 6.85 -2.69
CA GLN A 14 -9.63 8.23 -2.23
C GLN A 14 -9.89 9.18 -3.39
N ASN A 15 -10.82 10.13 -3.21
CA ASN A 15 -11.11 11.18 -4.18
C ASN A 15 -9.97 12.21 -4.20
N TYR A 16 -8.98 11.96 -5.05
CA TYR A 16 -7.79 12.78 -5.15
C TYR A 16 -7.82 13.53 -6.48
N THR A 17 -8.13 14.83 -6.46
CA THR A 17 -8.02 15.71 -7.62
C THR A 17 -6.73 16.54 -7.62
N GLY A 18 -5.79 16.22 -6.75
CA GLY A 18 -4.57 16.96 -6.50
C GLY A 18 -3.32 16.29 -7.07
N ASP A 19 -2.30 17.11 -7.27
CA ASP A 19 -0.95 16.72 -7.70
C ASP A 19 -0.40 15.62 -6.75
N PRO A 20 0.06 14.46 -7.26
CA PRO A 20 0.62 13.37 -6.46
C PRO A 20 1.87 13.74 -5.65
N LYS A 21 2.27 15.02 -5.66
CA LYS A 21 3.45 15.51 -4.95
C LYS A 21 3.22 15.93 -3.50
N ILE A 22 1.97 15.89 -2.97
CA ILE A 22 1.67 16.61 -1.71
C ILE A 22 2.00 15.80 -0.44
N ASP A 23 2.09 14.48 -0.45
CA ASP A 23 2.37 13.74 0.79
C ASP A 23 3.51 12.70 0.73
N GLY A 24 4.26 12.69 -0.36
CA GLY A 24 5.41 11.78 -0.50
C GLY A 24 5.04 10.28 -0.49
N ARG A 25 3.77 9.95 -0.54
CA ARG A 25 3.32 8.57 -0.63
C ARG A 25 3.21 8.18 -2.09
N PRO A 26 4.00 7.21 -2.56
CA PRO A 26 3.86 6.74 -3.92
C PRO A 26 2.47 6.14 -4.10
N GLY A 27 1.66 6.85 -4.88
CA GLY A 27 0.67 6.24 -5.73
C GLY A 27 -0.52 5.52 -5.14
N LEU A 28 -1.27 6.17 -4.24
CA LEU A 28 -2.68 5.83 -4.14
C LEU A 28 -3.56 6.68 -5.08
N ALA A 29 -2.97 7.43 -5.99
CA ALA A 29 -3.62 7.89 -7.21
C ALA A 29 -3.74 6.72 -8.20
N SER A 30 -4.28 5.60 -7.71
CA SER A 30 -4.71 4.51 -8.58
C SER A 30 -5.82 5.03 -9.48
N PRO A 31 -5.84 4.70 -10.77
CA PRO A 31 -6.97 5.03 -11.62
C PRO A 31 -8.26 4.58 -10.93
N ALA A 32 -9.31 5.38 -11.05
CA ALA A 32 -10.59 5.06 -10.40
C ALA A 32 -10.99 3.62 -10.75
N PRO A 33 -11.24 2.77 -9.75
CA PRO A 33 -11.58 1.38 -10.00
C PRO A 33 -12.90 1.24 -10.75
N ALA A 34 -13.07 0.14 -11.47
CA ALA A 34 -14.24 -0.08 -12.32
C ALA A 34 -15.59 0.01 -11.57
N TRP A 35 -15.61 -0.26 -10.27
CA TRP A 35 -16.82 -0.14 -9.45
C TRP A 35 -17.25 1.31 -9.17
N LEU A 36 -16.41 2.30 -9.49
CA LEU A 36 -16.77 3.73 -9.50
C LEU A 36 -17.30 4.20 -10.86
N ALA A 37 -17.40 3.32 -11.84
CA ALA A 37 -17.91 3.66 -13.17
C ALA A 37 -19.31 4.29 -13.06
N GLY A 38 -19.50 5.45 -13.71
CA GLY A 38 -20.75 6.21 -13.67
C GLY A 38 -20.81 7.31 -12.61
N LEU A 39 -19.85 7.38 -11.69
CA LEU A 39 -19.71 8.56 -10.84
C LEU A 39 -18.95 9.66 -11.58
N VAL A 40 -19.44 10.88 -11.47
CA VAL A 40 -18.85 12.04 -12.13
C VAL A 40 -18.47 13.07 -11.06
N ALA A 41 -17.27 13.59 -11.16
CA ALA A 41 -16.84 14.68 -10.30
C ALA A 41 -17.49 16.00 -10.76
N ASN A 42 -17.94 16.80 -9.81
CA ASN A 42 -18.38 18.16 -10.02
C ASN A 42 -17.18 19.07 -10.36
N SER A 43 -17.45 20.28 -10.82
CA SER A 43 -16.42 21.29 -11.14
C SER A 43 -15.54 21.69 -9.95
N ASP A 44 -16.02 21.50 -8.73
CA ASP A 44 -15.30 21.73 -7.47
C ASP A 44 -14.52 20.49 -6.98
N GLY A 45 -14.49 19.40 -7.75
CA GLY A 45 -13.83 18.15 -7.42
C GLY A 45 -14.61 17.25 -6.46
N THR A 46 -15.81 17.65 -6.02
CA THR A 46 -16.67 16.77 -5.22
C THR A 46 -17.32 15.69 -6.09
N ILE A 47 -17.58 14.53 -5.51
CA ILE A 47 -18.28 13.43 -6.17
C ILE A 47 -19.60 13.16 -5.46
N ARG A 48 -20.69 13.19 -6.23
CA ARG A 48 -22.03 12.86 -5.72
C ARG A 48 -22.25 11.36 -5.73
N ILE A 49 -22.60 10.80 -4.57
CA ILE A 49 -22.86 9.38 -4.38
C ILE A 49 -24.32 9.22 -3.96
N GLN A 50 -25.06 8.37 -4.67
CA GLN A 50 -26.39 7.99 -4.25
C GLN A 50 -26.31 6.84 -3.25
N THR A 51 -26.72 7.11 -2.02
CA THR A 51 -26.76 6.13 -0.92
C THR A 51 -28.20 5.74 -0.60
N LEU A 52 -28.39 4.74 0.26
CA LEU A 52 -29.71 4.35 0.74
C LEU A 52 -30.38 5.45 1.58
N GLU A 53 -29.60 6.33 2.17
CA GLU A 53 -30.05 7.44 3.01
C GLU A 53 -30.24 8.74 2.22
N GLY A 54 -30.01 8.71 0.90
CA GLY A 54 -30.08 9.88 0.03
C GLY A 54 -28.74 10.18 -0.66
N ALA A 55 -28.66 11.34 -1.33
CA ALA A 55 -27.45 11.75 -1.99
C ALA A 55 -26.44 12.35 -0.99
N MET A 56 -25.22 11.85 -1.02
CA MET A 56 -24.08 12.32 -0.23
C MET A 56 -22.97 12.85 -1.15
N LEU A 57 -22.11 13.72 -0.64
CA LEU A 57 -20.97 14.26 -1.36
C LEU A 57 -19.65 13.78 -0.74
N ALA A 58 -18.78 13.21 -1.56
CA ALA A 58 -17.38 13.00 -1.21
C ALA A 58 -16.57 14.21 -1.67
N GLY A 59 -15.96 14.94 -0.74
CA GLY A 59 -15.05 16.03 -1.03
C GLY A 59 -13.70 15.54 -1.57
N VAL A 60 -12.86 16.48 -2.01
CA VAL A 60 -11.46 16.20 -2.33
C VAL A 60 -10.75 15.71 -1.07
N GLY A 61 -10.03 14.60 -1.17
CA GLY A 61 -9.36 13.93 -0.05
C GLY A 61 -10.24 12.95 0.72
N ASP A 62 -11.56 12.96 0.54
CA ASP A 62 -12.44 11.96 1.15
C ASP A 62 -12.28 10.59 0.48
N TRP A 63 -12.60 9.55 1.22
CA TRP A 63 -12.66 8.18 0.72
C TRP A 63 -14.07 7.84 0.24
N ILE A 64 -14.17 7.10 -0.84
CA ILE A 64 -15.40 6.43 -1.28
C ILE A 64 -15.22 4.96 -0.94
N ILE A 65 -16.11 4.44 -0.13
CA ILE A 65 -16.07 3.07 0.35
C ILE A 65 -17.14 2.27 -0.40
N ARG A 66 -16.74 1.08 -0.85
CA ARG A 66 -17.67 0.04 -1.30
C ARG A 66 -17.86 -0.95 -0.18
N GLY A 67 -19.03 -0.93 0.43
CA GLY A 67 -19.40 -1.81 1.52
C GLY A 67 -19.63 -3.26 1.06
N VAL A 68 -19.89 -4.14 2.00
CA VAL A 68 -20.00 -5.60 1.77
C VAL A 68 -21.18 -6.02 0.89
N LYS A 69 -22.18 -5.16 0.74
CA LYS A 69 -23.32 -5.39 -0.16
C LYS A 69 -23.19 -4.64 -1.49
N GLY A 70 -22.01 -4.03 -1.74
CA GLY A 70 -21.75 -3.23 -2.92
C GLY A 70 -22.27 -1.79 -2.85
N GLU A 71 -22.82 -1.38 -1.72
CA GLU A 71 -23.27 0.00 -1.47
C GLU A 71 -22.06 0.96 -1.42
N LEU A 72 -22.23 2.16 -1.96
CA LEU A 72 -21.20 3.20 -1.94
C LEU A 72 -21.56 4.27 -0.91
N TYR A 73 -20.57 4.75 -0.17
CA TYR A 73 -20.72 5.87 0.75
C TYR A 73 -19.40 6.62 0.95
N PRO A 74 -19.45 7.94 1.20
CA PRO A 74 -18.25 8.73 1.46
C PRO A 74 -17.80 8.58 2.92
N CYS A 75 -16.50 8.67 3.15
CA CYS A 75 -15.90 8.68 4.48
C CYS A 75 -14.82 9.77 4.54
N LYS A 76 -14.83 10.58 5.59
CA LYS A 76 -13.80 11.59 5.81
C LYS A 76 -12.44 10.95 6.04
N SER A 77 -11.36 11.56 5.55
CA SER A 77 -10.00 11.02 5.64
C SER A 77 -9.57 10.72 7.08
N ASP A 78 -9.86 11.59 8.01
CA ASP A 78 -9.54 11.41 9.43
C ASP A 78 -10.30 10.23 10.06
N ILE A 79 -11.59 10.09 9.72
CA ILE A 79 -12.43 8.98 10.17
C ILE A 79 -11.95 7.68 9.52
N PHE A 80 -11.61 7.72 8.23
CA PHE A 80 -11.08 6.55 7.52
C PHE A 80 -9.79 6.05 8.18
N ALA A 81 -8.82 6.93 8.40
CA ALA A 81 -7.55 6.60 9.03
C ALA A 81 -7.71 6.06 10.47
N ALA A 82 -8.72 6.53 11.21
CA ALA A 82 -9.01 6.05 12.57
C ALA A 82 -9.77 4.71 12.60
N THR A 83 -10.42 4.31 11.50
CA THR A 83 -11.36 3.18 11.47
C THR A 83 -10.85 2.00 10.66
N TYR A 84 -10.06 2.27 9.63
CA TYR A 84 -9.59 1.28 8.67
C TYR A 84 -8.07 1.22 8.63
N GLU A 85 -7.57 0.02 8.49
CA GLU A 85 -6.17 -0.25 8.17
C GLU A 85 -6.11 -1.02 6.86
N VAL A 86 -4.98 -0.97 6.18
CA VAL A 86 -4.83 -1.69 4.91
C VAL A 86 -4.83 -3.20 5.18
N ALA A 87 -5.81 -3.90 4.63
CA ALA A 87 -5.87 -5.36 4.66
C ALA A 87 -4.91 -5.92 3.59
N TRP A 88 -3.68 -6.18 3.97
CA TRP A 88 -2.67 -6.80 3.10
C TRP A 88 -2.86 -8.31 3.01
N THR A 89 -4.06 -8.74 2.70
CA THR A 89 -4.39 -10.18 2.58
C THR A 89 -4.10 -10.71 1.18
N ASP A 90 -3.92 -9.82 0.21
CA ASP A 90 -3.74 -10.16 -1.19
C ASP A 90 -2.33 -9.82 -1.68
N SER A 91 -1.95 -10.40 -2.80
CA SER A 91 -0.71 -10.06 -3.49
C SER A 91 -0.80 -8.67 -4.12
N PHE A 92 0.34 -8.03 -4.28
CA PHE A 92 0.48 -6.68 -4.81
C PHE A 92 1.60 -6.59 -5.85
N ASP A 93 1.68 -5.46 -6.54
CA ASP A 93 2.73 -5.18 -7.50
C ASP A 93 4.06 -4.77 -6.85
N PHE A 94 5.09 -4.63 -7.67
CA PHE A 94 6.43 -4.26 -7.20
C PHE A 94 6.49 -2.85 -6.62
N GLY A 95 5.67 -1.91 -7.09
CA GLY A 95 5.62 -0.54 -6.56
C GLY A 95 5.17 -0.55 -5.10
N ILE A 96 4.12 -1.30 -4.79
CA ILE A 96 3.65 -1.51 -3.42
C ILE A 96 4.69 -2.27 -2.60
N ALA A 97 5.33 -3.30 -3.17
CA ALA A 97 6.39 -4.05 -2.49
C ALA A 97 7.55 -3.12 -2.07
N LEU A 98 7.97 -2.23 -2.96
CA LEU A 98 9.03 -1.27 -2.66
C LEU A 98 8.64 -0.28 -1.56
N TRP A 99 7.41 0.23 -1.61
CA TRP A 99 6.88 1.08 -0.54
C TRP A 99 6.87 0.37 0.81
N MET A 100 6.42 -0.90 0.85
CA MET A 100 6.42 -1.72 2.06
C MET A 100 7.81 -1.93 2.63
N LEU A 101 8.81 -2.15 1.76
CA LEU A 101 10.20 -2.27 2.17
C LEU A 101 10.71 -0.99 2.84
N ILE A 102 10.42 0.18 2.25
CA ILE A 102 10.81 1.49 2.80
C ILE A 102 10.11 1.74 4.15
N ASP A 103 8.85 1.29 4.30
CA ASP A 103 8.10 1.33 5.56
C ASP A 103 8.63 0.34 6.63
N GLY A 104 9.69 -0.42 6.32
CA GLY A 104 10.35 -1.37 7.23
C GLY A 104 9.71 -2.75 7.28
N ARG A 105 8.77 -3.05 6.40
CA ARG A 105 8.13 -4.36 6.30
C ARG A 105 8.97 -5.32 5.46
N ARG A 106 8.68 -6.60 5.59
CA ARG A 106 9.31 -7.66 4.81
C ARG A 106 8.35 -8.09 3.70
N VAL A 107 8.89 -8.30 2.50
CA VAL A 107 8.08 -8.77 1.37
C VAL A 107 8.75 -9.96 0.69
N ARG A 108 7.95 -10.76 -0.02
CA ARG A 108 8.43 -11.87 -0.83
C ARG A 108 7.54 -12.03 -2.07
N ARG A 109 8.02 -12.80 -3.04
CA ARG A 109 7.18 -13.30 -4.13
C ARG A 109 6.53 -14.61 -3.71
N ALA A 110 5.24 -14.78 -4.00
CA ALA A 110 4.52 -16.04 -3.77
C ALA A 110 5.18 -17.24 -4.48
N GLY A 111 5.73 -17.00 -5.66
CA GLY A 111 6.42 -18.00 -6.48
C GLY A 111 7.87 -18.32 -6.08
N TRP A 112 8.41 -17.74 -5.03
CA TRP A 112 9.79 -18.06 -4.63
C TRP A 112 9.90 -19.46 -4.01
N ASN A 113 10.82 -20.27 -4.55
CA ASN A 113 10.99 -21.68 -4.16
C ASN A 113 11.64 -21.88 -2.78
N GLY A 114 12.16 -20.83 -2.18
CA GLY A 114 12.88 -20.90 -0.92
C GLY A 114 11.98 -20.62 0.28
N LYS A 115 11.74 -21.63 1.13
CA LYS A 115 11.00 -21.44 2.37
C LYS A 115 11.67 -20.39 3.27
N GLY A 116 10.91 -19.38 3.68
CA GLY A 116 11.38 -18.32 4.57
C GLY A 116 12.36 -17.33 3.92
N MET A 117 12.37 -17.22 2.60
CA MET A 117 13.02 -16.11 1.87
C MET A 117 12.17 -14.86 1.96
N PHE A 118 12.82 -13.72 2.12
CA PHE A 118 12.16 -12.41 2.06
C PHE A 118 13.16 -11.31 1.78
N LEU A 119 12.64 -10.20 1.29
CA LEU A 119 13.37 -8.93 1.18
C LEU A 119 13.10 -8.06 2.39
N PHE A 120 14.09 -7.25 2.72
CA PHE A 120 13.97 -6.18 3.71
C PHE A 120 14.87 -5.02 3.33
N TYR A 121 14.53 -3.83 3.81
CA TYR A 121 15.26 -2.61 3.54
C TYR A 121 16.28 -2.35 4.63
N ILE A 122 17.49 -1.98 4.22
CA ILE A 122 18.56 -1.52 5.12
C ILE A 122 18.81 -0.05 4.78
N PRO A 123 18.34 0.90 5.59
CA PRO A 123 18.44 2.33 5.28
C PRO A 123 19.86 2.85 5.34
N THR A 124 20.64 2.34 6.27
CA THR A 124 22.06 2.71 6.44
C THR A 124 22.82 1.53 7.03
N TRP A 125 24.06 1.37 6.62
CA TRP A 125 24.98 0.41 7.20
C TRP A 125 26.40 0.95 7.10
N THR A 126 27.29 0.47 7.95
CA THR A 126 28.67 0.92 8.00
C THR A 126 29.58 -0.28 7.84
N TYR A 127 30.49 -0.20 6.90
CA TYR A 127 31.60 -1.15 6.79
C TYR A 127 32.79 -0.60 7.57
N THR A 128 33.37 -1.42 8.43
CA THR A 128 34.60 -1.12 9.15
C THR A 128 35.69 -2.03 8.62
N ASP A 129 36.78 -1.46 8.12
CA ASP A 129 37.87 -2.20 7.48
C ASP A 129 38.85 -2.84 8.50
N GLY A 130 38.56 -2.72 9.78
CA GLY A 130 39.44 -3.19 10.85
C GLY A 130 40.62 -2.25 11.16
N LYS A 131 40.74 -1.10 10.46
CA LYS A 131 41.77 -0.09 10.62
C LYS A 131 41.26 1.22 11.22
N GLN A 132 40.04 1.20 11.80
CA GLN A 132 39.31 2.35 12.35
C GLN A 132 38.65 3.25 11.33
N ASP A 133 38.73 2.99 10.05
CA ASP A 133 37.95 3.72 9.04
C ASP A 133 36.55 3.13 8.91
N ASN A 134 35.57 4.02 8.92
CA ASN A 134 34.16 3.70 8.78
C ASN A 134 33.64 4.28 7.47
N TYR A 135 33.12 3.43 6.62
CA TYR A 135 32.55 3.81 5.33
C TYR A 135 31.03 3.71 5.40
N PRO A 136 30.31 4.84 5.45
CA PRO A 136 28.87 4.82 5.34
C PRO A 136 28.46 4.33 3.95
N ASN A 137 27.44 3.50 3.89
CA ASN A 137 26.95 2.94 2.65
C ASN A 137 25.56 3.46 2.32
N GLU A 138 25.26 3.50 1.05
CA GLU A 138 23.94 3.83 0.54
C GLU A 138 22.89 2.79 0.96
N PRO A 139 21.62 3.19 1.05
CA PRO A 139 20.53 2.26 1.36
C PRO A 139 20.48 1.10 0.37
N ILE A 140 20.18 -0.09 0.85
CA ILE A 140 20.03 -1.28 0.00
C ILE A 140 18.77 -2.06 0.35
N VAL A 141 18.24 -2.76 -0.65
CA VAL A 141 17.32 -3.87 -0.43
C VAL A 141 18.17 -5.14 -0.29
N ALA A 142 17.94 -5.88 0.77
CA ALA A 142 18.64 -7.13 1.06
C ALA A 142 17.69 -8.33 0.96
N LEU A 143 18.21 -9.44 0.47
CA LEU A 143 17.54 -10.72 0.44
C LEU A 143 18.05 -11.61 1.58
N LYS A 144 17.13 -12.05 2.43
CA LYS A 144 17.38 -13.18 3.34
C LYS A 144 17.05 -14.47 2.59
N THR A 145 18.06 -15.28 2.34
CA THR A 145 17.92 -16.56 1.60
C THR A 145 17.33 -17.67 2.48
N ALA A 146 16.87 -18.75 1.88
CA ALA A 146 16.45 -19.96 2.58
C ALA A 146 17.56 -20.54 3.47
N GLY A 147 18.82 -20.41 3.06
CA GLY A 147 20.00 -20.82 3.82
C GLY A 147 20.45 -19.85 4.92
N HIS A 148 19.59 -18.95 5.36
CA HIS A 148 19.83 -17.94 6.42
C HIS A 148 20.99 -16.98 6.14
N ARG A 149 21.33 -16.76 4.86
CA ARG A 149 22.31 -15.75 4.45
C ARG A 149 21.61 -14.47 4.03
N VAL A 150 22.28 -13.36 4.21
CA VAL A 150 21.84 -12.03 3.74
C VAL A 150 22.76 -11.58 2.63
N MET A 151 22.18 -11.09 1.56
CA MET A 151 22.92 -10.54 0.42
C MET A 151 22.16 -9.33 -0.16
N ALA A 152 22.90 -8.41 -0.79
CA ALA A 152 22.27 -7.34 -1.54
C ALA A 152 21.41 -7.93 -2.65
N TRP A 153 20.26 -7.32 -2.90
CA TRP A 153 19.33 -7.77 -3.92
C TRP A 153 19.01 -6.64 -4.89
N THR A 154 18.93 -7.00 -6.16
CA THR A 154 18.54 -6.10 -7.24
C THR A 154 17.40 -6.74 -8.02
N PRO A 155 16.29 -6.02 -8.27
CA PRO A 155 15.18 -6.56 -9.04
C PRO A 155 15.57 -6.79 -10.49
N ASN A 156 15.22 -7.95 -11.01
CA ASN A 156 15.21 -8.18 -12.45
C ASN A 156 13.89 -7.70 -13.06
N MET A 157 13.74 -7.75 -14.36
CA MET A 157 12.54 -7.30 -15.05
C MET A 157 11.29 -8.10 -14.64
N LEU A 158 11.42 -9.40 -14.40
CA LEU A 158 10.31 -10.25 -13.96
C LEU A 158 9.85 -9.89 -12.55
N ASP A 159 10.77 -9.48 -11.69
CA ASP A 159 10.42 -9.00 -10.34
C ASP A 159 9.66 -7.67 -10.40
N GLN A 160 10.09 -6.77 -11.29
CA GLN A 160 9.48 -5.45 -11.44
C GLN A 160 8.06 -5.50 -12.05
N LEU A 161 7.81 -6.45 -12.95
CA LEU A 161 6.51 -6.64 -13.59
C LEU A 161 5.58 -7.59 -12.83
N ALA A 162 6.04 -8.14 -11.73
CA ALA A 162 5.27 -9.09 -10.96
C ALA A 162 4.16 -8.47 -10.14
N THR A 163 3.06 -9.20 -10.01
CA THR A 163 1.87 -8.84 -9.23
C THR A 163 1.59 -9.84 -8.10
N ASP A 164 2.54 -10.73 -7.81
CA ASP A 164 2.47 -11.78 -6.80
C ASP A 164 3.37 -11.50 -5.59
N TRP A 165 3.65 -10.24 -5.31
CA TRP A 165 4.33 -9.82 -4.09
C TRP A 165 3.38 -9.93 -2.91
N GLU A 166 3.89 -10.35 -1.76
CA GLU A 166 3.12 -10.51 -0.53
C GLU A 166 3.97 -10.14 0.69
N LEU A 167 3.33 -9.84 1.81
CA LEU A 167 4.04 -9.66 3.07
C LEU A 167 4.66 -10.98 3.51
N ALA A 168 5.88 -10.91 4.02
CA ALA A 168 6.54 -12.03 4.68
C ALA A 168 6.42 -11.86 6.20
N GLU A 169 5.90 -12.89 6.86
CA GLU A 169 5.85 -12.98 8.33
C GLU A 169 7.26 -13.12 8.95
#